data_ac2f983cd57559699b18a9a93f04371b
#
_entry.id   ac2f983cd57559699b18a9a93f04371b
#
_cell.length_a   1.000
_cell.length_b   1.000
_cell.length_c   1.000
_cell.angle_alpha   90.00
_cell.angle_beta   90.00
_cell.angle_gamma   90.00
#
_symmetry.space_group_name_H-M   'P 1'
#
loop_
_entity.id
_entity.type
_entity.pdbx_description
1 polymer ?
#
loop_
_entity_poly.entity_id
_entity_poly.type
_entity_poly.pdbx_seq_one_letter_code
_entity_poly.pdbx_strand_id
1 'polypeptide(L)'
;SDVYKRQVFSRDYEYALLCQLMITASRELRSTDTGKSSDSELCSLFQKIRLEMLTNYEKPWTTEKLCAMANLEKSQFYSCYRNFFDSTPHADLNLLRLEKAKNLLTNEALPVQQVALLCGFSNLSHFSRYFRKNCGCSPSEWARRP
;
A
#
# COMPACT_ATOMS: atom_id res chain seq x y z
N SER A 1 -13.91 -22.18 -11.43
CA SER A 1 -13.36 -21.04 -12.19
C SER A 1 -13.16 -19.77 -11.38
N ASP A 2 -13.94 -19.54 -10.31
CA ASP A 2 -13.80 -18.35 -9.44
C ASP A 2 -12.55 -18.42 -8.54
N VAL A 3 -12.14 -19.60 -8.12
CA VAL A 3 -10.90 -19.82 -7.37
C VAL A 3 -9.68 -19.43 -8.20
N TYR A 4 -9.74 -19.63 -9.51
CA TYR A 4 -8.64 -19.28 -10.43
C TYR A 4 -8.50 -17.77 -10.64
N LYS A 5 -9.62 -17.07 -10.80
CA LYS A 5 -9.62 -15.59 -10.86
C LYS A 5 -9.16 -14.95 -9.54
N ARG A 6 -9.45 -15.60 -8.42
CA ARG A 6 -9.04 -15.19 -7.06
C ARG A 6 -7.52 -15.23 -6.85
N GLN A 7 -6.86 -16.29 -7.34
CA GLN A 7 -5.40 -16.44 -7.25
C GLN A 7 -4.66 -15.50 -8.21
N VAL A 8 -5.21 -15.19 -9.37
CA VAL A 8 -4.57 -14.35 -10.39
C VAL A 8 -4.49 -12.89 -9.92
N PHE A 9 -5.55 -12.33 -9.35
CA PHE A 9 -5.56 -10.93 -8.89
C PHE A 9 -4.66 -10.68 -7.67
N SER A 10 -4.61 -11.63 -6.73
CA SER A 10 -3.68 -11.54 -5.59
C SER A 10 -2.23 -11.70 -6.02
N ARG A 11 -1.97 -12.60 -6.97
CA ARG A 11 -0.63 -12.82 -7.55
C ARG A 11 -0.15 -11.63 -8.37
N ASP A 12 -1.01 -11.02 -9.18
CA ASP A 12 -0.62 -9.88 -10.02
C ASP A 12 -0.24 -8.66 -9.17
N TYR A 13 -0.91 -8.44 -8.07
CA TYR A 13 -0.58 -7.35 -7.15
C TYR A 13 0.70 -7.62 -6.37
N GLU A 14 0.86 -8.82 -5.83
CA GLU A 14 2.11 -9.25 -5.17
C GLU A 14 3.28 -9.22 -6.16
N TYR A 15 3.04 -9.63 -7.40
CA TYR A 15 4.03 -9.56 -8.48
C TYR A 15 4.38 -8.12 -8.85
N ALA A 16 3.40 -7.24 -8.97
CA ALA A 16 3.63 -5.81 -9.23
C ALA A 16 4.41 -5.15 -8.09
N LEU A 17 4.10 -5.49 -6.83
CA LEU A 17 4.83 -5.01 -5.66
C LEU A 17 6.27 -5.54 -5.65
N LEU A 18 6.47 -6.82 -5.94
CA LEU A 18 7.80 -7.43 -6.09
C LEU A 18 8.58 -6.80 -7.24
N CYS A 19 7.95 -6.55 -8.40
CA CYS A 19 8.57 -5.87 -9.53
C CYS A 19 9.00 -4.44 -9.17
N GLN A 20 8.18 -3.69 -8.44
CA GLN A 20 8.55 -2.35 -7.94
C GLN A 20 9.71 -2.42 -6.95
N LEU A 21 9.72 -3.39 -6.04
CA LEU A 21 10.83 -3.62 -5.12
C LEU A 21 12.12 -3.99 -5.87
N MET A 22 12.04 -4.85 -6.88
CA MET A 22 13.18 -5.24 -7.70
C MET A 22 13.70 -4.10 -8.59
N ILE A 23 12.83 -3.28 -9.17
CA ILE A 23 13.22 -2.10 -9.95
C ILE A 23 13.94 -1.09 -9.05
N THR A 24 13.44 -0.88 -7.85
CA THR A 24 14.06 0.02 -6.88
C THR A 24 15.43 -0.52 -6.43
N ALA A 25 15.53 -1.82 -6.13
CA ALA A 25 16.80 -2.47 -5.81
C ALA A 25 17.80 -2.43 -6.97
N SER A 26 17.35 -2.58 -8.22
CA SER A 26 18.19 -2.51 -9.43
C SER A 26 18.72 -1.09 -9.68
N ARG A 27 17.96 -0.06 -9.33
CA ARG A 27 18.41 1.34 -9.40
C ARG A 27 19.53 1.61 -8.39
N GLU A 28 19.48 0.99 -7.22
CA GLU A 28 20.53 1.11 -6.19
C GLU A 28 21.84 0.45 -6.60
N LEU A 29 21.78 -0.73 -7.22
CA LEU A 29 22.97 -1.43 -7.71
C LEU A 29 23.70 -0.70 -8.84
N ARG A 30 22.99 0.16 -9.58
CA ARG A 30 23.60 0.98 -10.66
C ARG A 30 24.18 2.30 -10.16
N SER A 31 23.89 2.72 -8.93
CA SER A 31 24.38 3.97 -8.35
C SER A 31 25.64 3.82 -7.51
N THR A 32 26.36 2.71 -7.64
CA THR A 32 27.61 2.42 -6.90
C THR A 32 28.83 3.15 -7.43
N ASP A 33 28.70 4.39 -7.89
CA ASP A 33 29.85 5.20 -8.21
C ASP A 33 29.87 6.51 -7.43
N THR A 34 30.85 6.57 -6.52
CA THR A 34 31.45 7.73 -5.88
C THR A 34 30.52 8.84 -5.32
N GLY A 35 30.34 8.83 -3.99
CA GLY A 35 29.82 9.97 -3.21
C GLY A 35 28.42 9.85 -2.70
N LYS A 36 27.77 8.67 -2.77
CA LYS A 36 26.33 8.47 -2.46
C LYS A 36 26.01 7.49 -1.34
N SER A 37 26.89 7.29 -0.37
CA SER A 37 26.59 6.34 0.73
C SER A 37 25.38 6.76 1.56
N SER A 38 25.21 8.06 1.81
CA SER A 38 24.08 8.57 2.60
C SER A 38 22.74 8.46 1.88
N ASP A 39 22.70 8.74 0.57
CA ASP A 39 21.46 8.63 -0.24
C ASP A 39 21.04 7.17 -0.40
N SER A 40 21.98 6.26 -0.56
CA SER A 40 21.73 4.82 -0.64
C SER A 40 21.20 4.27 0.69
N GLU A 41 21.78 4.68 1.81
CA GLU A 41 21.32 4.29 3.14
C GLU A 41 19.92 4.82 3.45
N LEU A 42 19.66 6.08 3.07
CA LEU A 42 18.34 6.69 3.22
C LEU A 42 17.29 5.99 2.37
N CYS A 43 17.61 5.67 1.13
CA CYS A 43 16.74 4.91 0.24
C CYS A 43 16.42 3.53 0.81
N SER A 44 17.42 2.80 1.31
CA SER A 44 17.23 1.50 1.97
C SER A 44 16.35 1.59 3.20
N LEU A 45 16.50 2.65 4.00
CA LEU A 45 15.65 2.90 5.14
C LEU A 45 14.19 3.13 4.73
N PHE A 46 13.95 3.95 3.70
CA PHE A 46 12.61 4.20 3.18
C PHE A 46 11.97 2.94 2.59
N GLN A 47 12.74 2.09 1.93
CA GLN A 47 12.25 0.80 1.45
C GLN A 47 11.79 -0.11 2.60
N LYS A 48 12.56 -0.17 3.69
CA LYS A 48 12.19 -0.93 4.88
C LYS A 48 10.93 -0.40 5.53
N ILE A 49 10.80 0.93 5.66
CA ILE A 49 9.61 1.58 6.22
C ILE A 49 8.39 1.27 5.35
N ARG A 50 8.51 1.43 4.04
CA ARG A 50 7.43 1.11 3.09
C ARG A 50 7.03 -0.35 3.17
N LEU A 51 7.99 -1.27 3.20
CA LEU A 51 7.74 -2.70 3.29
C LEU A 51 7.01 -3.05 4.60
N GLU A 52 7.45 -2.49 5.72
CA GLU A 52 6.82 -2.72 7.02
C GLU A 52 5.38 -2.19 7.04
N MET A 53 5.15 -1.00 6.50
CA MET A 53 3.82 -0.41 6.39
C MET A 53 2.89 -1.27 5.53
N LEU A 54 3.33 -1.69 4.36
CA LEU A 54 2.51 -2.48 3.43
C LEU A 54 2.31 -3.92 3.89
N THR A 55 3.28 -4.50 4.60
CA THR A 55 3.13 -5.83 5.19
C THR A 55 2.12 -5.84 6.35
N ASN A 56 2.04 -4.76 7.10
CA ASN A 56 1.13 -4.59 8.23
C ASN A 56 0.03 -3.56 7.93
N TYR A 57 -0.55 -3.63 6.74
CA TYR A 57 -1.50 -2.63 6.23
C TYR A 57 -2.75 -2.46 7.11
N GLU A 58 -3.14 -3.46 7.87
CA GLU A 58 -4.30 -3.45 8.78
C GLU A 58 -4.08 -2.61 10.03
N LYS A 59 -2.83 -2.29 10.36
CA LYS A 59 -2.48 -1.50 11.55
C LYS A 59 -2.71 -0.01 11.33
N PRO A 60 -2.92 0.76 12.40
CA PRO A 60 -3.01 2.22 12.29
C PRO A 60 -1.64 2.81 12.00
N TRP A 61 -1.48 3.36 10.81
CA TRP A 61 -0.27 4.08 10.39
C TRP A 61 -0.54 5.57 10.39
N THR A 62 0.23 6.29 11.19
CA THR A 62 0.15 7.75 11.29
C THR A 62 1.40 8.39 10.69
N THR A 63 1.26 9.64 10.27
CA THR A 63 2.40 10.44 9.77
C THR A 63 3.51 10.52 10.80
N GLU A 64 3.14 10.74 12.07
CA GLU A 64 4.08 10.83 13.19
C GLU A 64 4.89 9.57 13.37
N LYS A 65 4.25 8.41 13.29
CA LYS A 65 4.91 7.10 13.38
C LYS A 65 5.91 6.91 12.24
N LEU A 66 5.50 7.19 11.01
CA LEU A 66 6.36 7.06 9.84
C LEU A 66 7.57 8.00 9.90
N CYS A 67 7.35 9.25 10.28
CA CYS A 67 8.42 10.23 10.46
C CYS A 67 9.41 9.82 11.57
N ALA A 68 8.90 9.28 12.67
CA ALA A 68 9.72 8.77 13.76
C ALA A 68 10.61 7.61 13.33
N MET A 69 10.10 6.71 12.49
CA MET A 69 10.88 5.59 11.95
C MET A 69 12.06 6.05 11.08
N ALA A 70 11.91 7.15 10.37
CA ALA A 70 12.96 7.75 9.54
C ALA A 70 13.80 8.79 10.29
N ASN A 71 13.38 9.21 11.48
CA ASN A 71 13.95 10.31 12.24
C ASN A 71 14.02 11.61 11.40
N LEU A 72 12.95 11.93 10.70
CA LEU A 72 12.82 13.08 9.82
C LEU A 72 11.59 13.92 10.20
N GLU A 73 11.68 15.22 9.89
CA GLU A 73 10.53 16.11 9.90
C GLU A 73 9.52 15.72 8.81
N LYS A 74 8.25 16.08 9.02
CA LYS A 74 7.15 15.71 8.11
C LYS A 74 7.41 16.12 6.66
N SER A 75 7.83 17.35 6.42
CA SER A 75 8.10 17.86 5.08
C SER A 75 9.25 17.10 4.39
N GLN A 76 10.31 16.83 5.13
CA GLN A 76 11.46 16.05 4.66
C GLN A 76 11.06 14.59 4.35
N PHE A 77 10.28 13.98 5.24
CA PHE A 77 9.81 12.61 5.05
C PHE A 77 8.99 12.47 3.76
N TYR A 78 7.99 13.33 3.56
CA TYR A 78 7.14 13.29 2.37
C TYR A 78 7.90 13.62 1.09
N SER A 79 8.84 14.55 1.14
CA SER A 79 9.71 14.88 0.01
C SER A 79 10.57 13.68 -0.39
N CYS A 80 11.22 13.02 0.56
CA CYS A 80 12.02 11.82 0.32
C CYS A 80 11.17 10.66 -0.21
N TYR A 81 10.02 10.42 0.40
CA TYR A 81 9.13 9.33 -0.03
C TYR A 81 8.67 9.52 -1.47
N ARG A 82 8.23 10.73 -1.81
CA ARG A 82 7.83 11.06 -3.18
C ARG A 82 8.98 10.94 -4.16
N ASN A 83 10.18 11.34 -3.75
CA ASN A 83 11.38 11.24 -4.59
C ASN A 83 11.77 9.80 -4.88
N PHE A 84 11.65 8.90 -3.88
CA PHE A 84 12.00 7.50 -4.03
C PHE A 84 10.91 6.66 -4.72
N PHE A 85 9.64 6.96 -4.48
CA PHE A 85 8.51 6.10 -4.89
C PHE A 85 7.49 6.77 -5.80
N ASP A 86 7.63 8.06 -6.09
CA ASP A 86 6.69 8.86 -6.88
C ASP A 86 5.24 8.76 -6.36
N SER A 87 5.08 8.65 -5.06
CA SER A 87 3.81 8.46 -4.36
C SER A 87 3.88 9.02 -2.94
N THR A 88 2.80 8.88 -2.19
CA THR A 88 2.77 9.19 -0.77
C THR A 88 2.51 7.92 0.04
N PRO A 89 2.94 7.85 1.32
CA PRO A 89 2.69 6.68 2.16
C PRO A 89 1.21 6.31 2.25
N HIS A 90 0.35 7.30 2.46
CA HIS A 90 -1.09 7.09 2.58
C HIS A 90 -1.74 6.65 1.27
N ALA A 91 -1.27 7.14 0.12
CA ALA A 91 -1.74 6.70 -1.18
C ALA A 91 -1.41 5.21 -1.41
N ASP A 92 -0.18 4.82 -1.15
CA ASP A 92 0.26 3.43 -1.27
C ASP A 92 -0.51 2.50 -0.33
N LEU A 93 -0.65 2.91 0.93
CA LEU A 93 -1.36 2.14 1.95
C LEU A 93 -2.86 1.98 1.61
N ASN A 94 -3.52 3.07 1.23
CA ASN A 94 -4.94 3.03 0.89
C ASN A 94 -5.21 2.23 -0.37
N LEU A 95 -4.32 2.27 -1.35
CA LEU A 95 -4.42 1.45 -2.56
C LEU A 95 -4.34 -0.04 -2.21
N LEU A 96 -3.39 -0.45 -1.38
CA LEU A 96 -3.27 -1.83 -0.93
C LEU A 96 -4.50 -2.28 -0.12
N ARG A 97 -4.95 -1.45 0.82
CA ARG A 97 -6.16 -1.71 1.60
C ARG A 97 -7.39 -1.90 0.70
N LEU A 98 -7.51 -1.08 -0.35
CA LEU A 98 -8.58 -1.19 -1.32
C LEU A 98 -8.55 -2.54 -2.07
N GLU A 99 -7.38 -2.96 -2.54
CA GLU A 99 -7.23 -4.25 -3.22
C GLU A 99 -7.55 -5.43 -2.30
N LYS A 100 -7.12 -5.38 -1.04
CA LYS A 100 -7.49 -6.39 -0.04
C LYS A 100 -8.99 -6.40 0.24
N ALA A 101 -9.62 -5.23 0.33
CA ALA A 101 -11.07 -5.11 0.51
C ALA A 101 -11.84 -5.70 -0.68
N LYS A 102 -11.44 -5.42 -1.91
CA LYS A 102 -12.03 -6.00 -3.12
C LYS A 102 -11.99 -7.53 -3.08
N ASN A 103 -10.85 -8.09 -2.70
CA ASN A 103 -10.69 -9.54 -2.56
C ASN A 103 -11.61 -10.14 -1.49
N LEU A 104 -11.68 -9.52 -0.32
CA LEU A 104 -12.55 -9.98 0.76
C LEU A 104 -14.04 -9.88 0.40
N LEU A 105 -14.45 -8.78 -0.23
CA LEU A 105 -15.84 -8.59 -0.69
C LEU A 105 -16.24 -9.58 -1.78
N THR A 106 -15.30 -9.99 -2.62
CA THR A 106 -15.57 -10.97 -3.69
C THR A 106 -15.60 -12.40 -3.16
N ASN A 107 -14.75 -12.73 -2.20
CA ASN A 107 -14.42 -14.11 -1.82
C ASN A 107 -15.05 -14.57 -0.52
N GLU A 108 -15.34 -13.62 0.35
CA GLU A 108 -15.83 -13.89 1.69
C GLU A 108 -17.23 -13.29 1.86
N ALA A 109 -18.14 -14.05 2.44
CA ALA A 109 -19.48 -13.55 2.75
C ALA A 109 -19.47 -12.69 4.02
N LEU A 110 -18.59 -11.68 4.08
CA LEU A 110 -18.42 -10.81 5.23
C LEU A 110 -19.21 -9.50 5.06
N PRO A 111 -19.76 -8.96 6.16
CA PRO A 111 -20.35 -7.62 6.13
C PRO A 111 -19.33 -6.56 5.72
N VAL A 112 -19.78 -5.55 4.97
CA VAL A 112 -18.93 -4.44 4.49
C VAL A 112 -18.18 -3.76 5.64
N GLN A 113 -18.83 -3.57 6.79
CA GLN A 113 -18.21 -2.99 7.97
C GLN A 113 -17.04 -3.84 8.49
N GLN A 114 -17.19 -5.15 8.49
CA GLN A 114 -16.12 -6.06 8.92
C GLN A 114 -14.94 -6.04 7.92
N VAL A 115 -15.23 -6.03 6.64
CA VAL A 115 -14.20 -5.89 5.60
C VAL A 115 -13.42 -4.60 5.76
N ALA A 116 -14.08 -3.47 5.98
CA ALA A 116 -13.44 -2.18 6.22
C ALA A 116 -12.45 -2.25 7.41
N LEU A 117 -12.88 -2.83 8.53
CA LEU A 117 -12.03 -2.98 9.72
C LEU A 117 -10.83 -3.92 9.47
N LEU A 118 -11.05 -5.06 8.83
CA LEU A 118 -9.98 -6.02 8.50
C LEU A 118 -8.93 -5.42 7.57
N CYS A 119 -9.33 -4.48 6.71
CA CYS A 119 -8.41 -3.77 5.82
C CYS A 119 -7.75 -2.55 6.45
N GLY A 120 -8.06 -2.24 7.71
CA GLY A 120 -7.44 -1.14 8.44
C GLY A 120 -8.13 0.21 8.29
N PHE A 121 -9.35 0.25 7.75
CA PHE A 121 -10.16 1.46 7.73
C PHE A 121 -10.91 1.62 9.07
N SER A 122 -10.61 2.68 9.80
CA SER A 122 -11.26 2.98 11.07
C SER A 122 -12.66 3.59 10.93
N ASN A 123 -12.98 4.12 9.76
CA ASN A 123 -14.24 4.82 9.49
C ASN A 123 -14.91 4.25 8.24
N LEU A 124 -16.10 3.68 8.43
CA LEU A 124 -16.88 3.05 7.35
C LEU A 124 -17.30 4.04 6.26
N SER A 125 -17.66 5.26 6.65
CA SER A 125 -18.05 6.31 5.68
C SER A 125 -16.87 6.73 4.81
N HIS A 126 -15.69 6.85 5.39
CA HIS A 126 -14.47 7.14 4.65
C HIS A 126 -14.13 5.98 3.69
N PHE A 127 -14.20 4.75 4.18
CA PHE A 127 -13.99 3.54 3.36
C PHE A 127 -14.94 3.51 2.16
N SER A 128 -16.24 3.69 2.39
CA SER A 128 -17.25 3.61 1.34
C SER A 128 -17.06 4.69 0.27
N ARG A 129 -16.73 5.91 0.67
CA ARG A 129 -16.43 7.01 -0.27
C ARG A 129 -15.15 6.75 -1.07
N TYR A 130 -14.12 6.31 -0.41
CA TYR A 130 -12.84 5.97 -1.05
C TYR A 130 -13.01 4.81 -2.04
N PHE A 131 -13.73 3.77 -1.63
CA PHE A 131 -14.05 2.61 -2.47
C PHE A 131 -14.82 3.04 -3.72
N ARG A 132 -15.90 3.81 -3.55
CA ARG A 132 -16.74 4.28 -4.66
C ARG A 132 -15.94 5.17 -5.63
N LYS A 133 -15.10 6.05 -5.11
CA LYS A 133 -14.26 6.92 -5.93
C LYS A 133 -13.31 6.12 -6.84
N ASN A 134 -12.75 5.04 -6.33
CA ASN A 134 -11.74 4.26 -7.05
C ASN A 134 -12.31 3.09 -7.85
N CYS A 135 -13.45 2.54 -7.45
CA CYS A 135 -14.06 1.36 -8.08
C CYS A 135 -15.32 1.68 -8.91
N GLY A 136 -15.83 2.89 -8.84
CA GLY A 136 -17.03 3.32 -9.57
C GLY A 136 -18.35 2.81 -8.98
N CYS A 137 -18.33 2.01 -7.91
CA CYS A 137 -19.51 1.50 -7.23
C CYS A 137 -19.26 1.36 -5.74
N SER A 138 -20.33 1.19 -4.96
CA SER A 138 -20.19 0.98 -3.51
C SER A 138 -19.61 -0.40 -3.17
N PRO A 139 -19.06 -0.58 -1.97
CA PRO A 139 -18.62 -1.89 -1.51
C PRO A 139 -19.72 -2.95 -1.55
N SER A 140 -20.95 -2.57 -1.19
CA SER A 140 -22.11 -3.48 -1.21
C SER A 140 -22.50 -3.90 -2.64
N GLU A 141 -22.43 -2.98 -3.58
CA GLU A 141 -22.64 -3.28 -5.01
C GLU A 141 -21.55 -4.18 -5.55
N TRP A 142 -20.30 -3.95 -5.14
CA TRP A 142 -19.18 -4.80 -5.52
C TRP A 142 -19.34 -6.23 -5.02
N ALA A 143 -19.76 -6.41 -3.77
CA ALA A 143 -19.96 -7.73 -3.16
C ALA A 143 -21.08 -8.53 -3.84
N ARG A 144 -22.06 -7.86 -4.46
CA ARG A 144 -23.17 -8.54 -5.18
C ARG A 144 -22.83 -8.91 -6.63
N ARG A 145 -21.69 -8.50 -7.13
CA ARG A 145 -21.28 -8.84 -8.50
C ARG A 145 -21.06 -10.35 -8.63
N PRO A 146 -21.62 -10.96 -9.67
CA PRO A 146 -21.43 -12.39 -9.95
C PRO A 146 -19.98 -12.73 -10.33
#